data_f6048cc1dec224b92eb535d0e8919573
#
_entry.id   f6048cc1dec224b92eb535d0e8919573
#
_cell.length_a   1.000
_cell.length_b   1.000
_cell.length_c   1.000
_cell.angle_alpha   90.00
_cell.angle_beta   90.00
_cell.angle_gamma   90.00
#
_symmetry.space_group_name_H-M   'P 1'
#
loop_
_entity.id
_entity.type
_entity.pdbx_description
1 polymer ?
#
loop_
_entity_poly.entity_id
_entity_poly.type
_entity_poly.pdbx_seq_one_letter_code
_entity_poly.pdbx_strand_id
1 'polypeptide(L)'
;MDWKKIRRAICGAAAVVAVCFTAAGMNTKPVYAADMGAVYGIFEHGVGWSAYHGDQTAERAGNGTYVTAIRASLSGQPEGMSGTLSYQVNLSGSGWLSWQENMAETGTIETGMPLEAIRMELTGQLKDHYDVYYSVFQNGSWTAPLKNGETAGTEGQGLRVDGIWVTVTEKDAAAPEGPKNGGIDPTRPMVALTFDDGPSKYTERVLNSLEANGGRATFFMVGNRVASYASTVKRMADLGCETNSHTWAHTYLTNMSEGQILQSLNQTRDAIVAAGGNAPKGVRPPGGKINDASKAVLAKAGMPSIVWSVDTLDWKTRNAQKTIDTVLSQVKDGDIVLMHDLYEQSAIAAETLIPELTKRGYQLVTVSEMAELRGGMAAGHSYGHFR
;
A
#
# COMPACT_ATOMS: atom_id res chain seq x y z
N MET A 1 -19.06 -26.48 -19.20
CA MET A 1 -19.80 -25.40 -18.53
C MET A 1 -20.04 -24.30 -19.57
N ASP A 2 -21.30 -24.03 -19.86
CA ASP A 2 -21.74 -23.35 -21.11
C ASP A 2 -21.56 -21.83 -21.03
N TRP A 3 -20.64 -21.30 -21.81
CA TRP A 3 -20.26 -19.88 -21.90
C TRP A 3 -21.38 -18.94 -22.38
N LYS A 4 -22.50 -19.48 -22.84
CA LYS A 4 -23.68 -18.70 -23.32
C LYS A 4 -24.57 -18.16 -22.20
N LYS A 5 -24.38 -18.61 -20.95
CA LYS A 5 -25.20 -18.16 -19.79
C LYS A 5 -24.63 -16.94 -19.05
N ILE A 6 -23.38 -16.56 -19.27
CA ILE A 6 -22.74 -15.42 -18.59
C ILE A 6 -23.04 -14.07 -19.28
N ARG A 7 -23.43 -14.08 -20.55
CA ARG A 7 -23.76 -12.86 -21.30
C ARG A 7 -25.13 -12.23 -20.98
N ARG A 8 -25.99 -12.83 -20.14
CA ARG A 8 -27.33 -12.34 -19.83
C ARG A 8 -27.52 -11.65 -18.48
N ALA A 9 -26.48 -11.48 -17.68
CA ALA A 9 -26.59 -10.89 -16.34
C ALA A 9 -26.11 -9.42 -16.24
N ILE A 10 -25.69 -8.78 -17.32
CA ILE A 10 -25.17 -7.39 -17.31
C ILE A 10 -26.10 -6.41 -18.08
N CYS A 11 -27.22 -6.87 -18.63
CA CYS A 11 -28.21 -5.99 -19.26
C CYS A 11 -29.52 -6.04 -18.48
N GLY A 12 -29.70 -5.13 -17.54
CA GLY A 12 -30.98 -4.99 -16.85
C GLY A 12 -30.98 -3.89 -15.79
N ALA A 13 -31.30 -2.68 -16.20
CA ALA A 13 -32.16 -1.67 -15.60
C ALA A 13 -31.63 -0.23 -15.86
N ALA A 14 -31.82 0.26 -17.06
CA ALA A 14 -31.91 1.69 -17.32
C ALA A 14 -33.41 2.05 -17.44
N ALA A 15 -33.96 2.60 -16.37
CA ALA A 15 -35.27 3.23 -16.43
C ALA A 15 -35.10 4.66 -16.99
N VAL A 16 -35.51 4.88 -18.21
CA VAL A 16 -35.61 6.19 -18.84
C VAL A 16 -36.82 6.92 -18.24
N VAL A 17 -36.57 7.99 -17.46
CA VAL A 17 -37.62 8.99 -17.18
C VAL A 17 -37.32 10.21 -18.04
N ALA A 18 -38.06 10.32 -19.15
CA ALA A 18 -38.10 11.53 -19.95
C ALA A 18 -39.00 12.57 -19.26
N VAL A 19 -38.44 13.65 -18.76
CA VAL A 19 -39.19 14.84 -18.36
C VAL A 19 -38.86 15.96 -19.36
N CYS A 20 -39.84 16.27 -20.22
CA CYS A 20 -39.79 17.44 -21.08
C CYS A 20 -39.99 18.70 -20.23
N PHE A 21 -39.01 19.61 -20.23
CA PHE A 21 -39.22 21.00 -19.86
C PHE A 21 -38.79 21.92 -21.01
N THR A 22 -39.65 22.85 -21.31
CA THR A 22 -39.56 23.84 -22.38
C THR A 22 -38.57 24.97 -21.99
N ALA A 23 -37.92 25.48 -23.01
CA ALA A 23 -36.84 26.42 -23.09
C ALA A 23 -36.96 27.71 -22.25
N ALA A 24 -35.90 28.00 -21.51
CA ALA A 24 -35.36 29.36 -21.33
C ALA A 24 -33.84 29.23 -21.23
N GLY A 25 -33.12 29.97 -22.06
CA GLY A 25 -31.68 29.82 -22.33
C GLY A 25 -30.81 29.73 -21.09
N MET A 26 -30.43 28.55 -20.75
CA MET A 26 -29.29 28.24 -19.90
C MET A 26 -28.38 27.30 -20.69
N ASN A 27 -27.12 27.66 -20.78
CA ASN A 27 -26.08 26.85 -21.39
C ASN A 27 -25.87 25.60 -20.50
N THR A 28 -26.79 24.61 -20.62
CA THR A 28 -26.67 23.34 -19.88
C THR A 28 -25.64 22.51 -20.61
N LYS A 29 -24.48 22.33 -19.98
CA LYS A 29 -23.56 21.25 -20.36
C LYS A 29 -24.36 19.95 -20.39
N PRO A 30 -24.18 19.07 -21.40
CA PRO A 30 -24.86 17.78 -21.40
C PRO A 30 -24.47 17.01 -20.13
N VAL A 31 -25.48 16.52 -19.41
CA VAL A 31 -25.29 15.63 -18.28
C VAL A 31 -24.89 14.27 -18.86
N TYR A 32 -23.59 13.99 -18.93
CA TYR A 32 -23.09 12.65 -19.27
C TYR A 32 -23.33 11.73 -18.08
N ALA A 33 -24.01 10.61 -18.33
CA ALA A 33 -24.22 9.56 -17.33
C ALA A 33 -22.93 8.77 -17.16
N ALA A 34 -22.39 8.78 -15.94
CA ALA A 34 -21.12 8.24 -15.49
C ALA A 34 -19.88 8.99 -16.01
N ASP A 35 -19.03 9.42 -15.08
CA ASP A 35 -17.75 10.06 -15.41
C ASP A 35 -16.88 9.07 -16.18
N MET A 36 -16.26 9.54 -17.28
CA MET A 36 -15.31 8.74 -18.04
C MET A 36 -14.08 8.47 -17.18
N GLY A 37 -13.64 7.22 -17.12
CA GLY A 37 -12.50 6.82 -16.30
C GLY A 37 -11.69 5.69 -16.94
N ALA A 38 -10.60 5.31 -16.28
CA ALA A 38 -9.78 4.18 -16.65
C ALA A 38 -10.11 2.94 -15.81
N VAL A 39 -9.98 1.75 -16.41
CA VAL A 39 -10.00 0.45 -15.72
C VAL A 39 -8.74 -0.31 -16.12
N TYR A 40 -7.98 -0.79 -15.15
CA TYR A 40 -6.72 -1.47 -15.44
C TYR A 40 -6.41 -2.58 -14.43
N GLY A 41 -5.50 -3.47 -14.79
CA GLY A 41 -4.94 -4.50 -13.93
C GLY A 41 -3.44 -4.65 -14.19
N ILE A 42 -2.69 -4.96 -13.14
CA ILE A 42 -1.25 -5.22 -13.22
C ILE A 42 -0.97 -6.71 -13.04
N PHE A 43 0.08 -7.21 -13.68
CA PHE A 43 0.62 -8.55 -13.42
C PHE A 43 1.83 -8.43 -12.51
N GLU A 44 1.75 -9.07 -11.35
CA GLU A 44 2.81 -9.11 -10.35
C GLU A 44 3.66 -10.35 -10.51
N HIS A 45 4.97 -10.17 -10.55
CA HIS A 45 5.92 -11.28 -10.64
C HIS A 45 5.73 -12.30 -9.51
N GLY A 46 5.51 -13.57 -9.89
CA GLY A 46 5.32 -14.66 -8.93
C GLY A 46 3.95 -14.71 -8.22
N VAL A 47 3.05 -13.75 -8.49
CA VAL A 47 1.71 -13.66 -7.88
C VAL A 47 0.62 -13.86 -8.93
N GLY A 48 0.65 -13.10 -10.03
CA GLY A 48 -0.35 -13.14 -11.08
C GLY A 48 -1.04 -11.80 -11.32
N TRP A 49 -2.20 -11.82 -12.01
CA TRP A 49 -2.99 -10.64 -12.28
C TRP A 49 -3.71 -10.14 -11.02
N SER A 50 -3.60 -8.84 -10.74
CA SER A 50 -4.45 -8.17 -9.76
C SER A 50 -5.94 -8.19 -10.16
N ALA A 51 -6.82 -7.85 -9.22
CA ALA A 51 -8.17 -7.44 -9.56
C ALA A 51 -8.14 -6.21 -10.50
N TYR A 52 -9.24 -5.93 -11.20
CA TYR A 52 -9.34 -4.69 -11.96
C TYR A 52 -9.59 -3.51 -11.03
N HIS A 53 -8.81 -2.47 -11.22
CA HIS A 53 -8.92 -1.21 -10.48
C HIS A 53 -9.60 -0.16 -11.35
N GLY A 54 -10.45 0.63 -10.72
CA GLY A 54 -11.14 1.75 -11.38
C GLY A 54 -10.30 3.03 -11.38
N ASP A 55 -10.84 4.04 -12.00
CA ASP A 55 -10.26 5.38 -12.10
C ASP A 55 -9.82 5.94 -10.74
N GLN A 56 -8.69 6.61 -10.70
CA GLN A 56 -8.04 7.17 -9.49
C GLN A 56 -7.61 6.18 -8.41
N THR A 57 -7.79 4.88 -8.60
CA THR A 57 -7.29 3.87 -7.67
C THR A 57 -5.83 3.57 -7.97
N ALA A 58 -4.94 3.78 -7.00
CA ALA A 58 -3.53 3.41 -7.12
C ALA A 58 -3.36 1.94 -6.77
N GLU A 59 -2.70 1.18 -7.65
CA GLU A 59 -2.37 -0.23 -7.40
C GLU A 59 -0.86 -0.40 -7.25
N ARG A 60 -0.46 -1.11 -6.19
CA ARG A 60 0.94 -1.44 -5.93
C ARG A 60 1.11 -2.94 -5.87
N ALA A 61 2.17 -3.43 -6.50
CA ALA A 61 2.61 -4.81 -6.34
C ALA A 61 2.90 -5.12 -4.87
N GLY A 62 2.65 -6.35 -4.48
CA GLY A 62 2.90 -6.85 -3.12
C GLY A 62 4.38 -6.75 -2.74
N ASN A 63 4.66 -6.88 -1.44
CA ASN A 63 6.01 -6.73 -0.91
C ASN A 63 6.98 -7.76 -1.52
N GLY A 64 8.07 -7.28 -2.11
CA GLY A 64 9.07 -8.13 -2.76
C GLY A 64 8.73 -8.52 -4.20
N THR A 65 7.52 -8.18 -4.70
CA THR A 65 7.12 -8.36 -6.08
C THR A 65 7.27 -7.05 -6.87
N TYR A 66 6.95 -7.07 -8.15
CA TYR A 66 7.02 -5.92 -9.04
C TYR A 66 6.12 -6.16 -10.24
N VAL A 67 5.81 -5.08 -10.96
CA VAL A 67 4.95 -5.14 -12.14
C VAL A 67 5.74 -5.62 -13.34
N THR A 68 5.20 -6.63 -14.04
CA THR A 68 5.81 -7.17 -15.27
C THR A 68 4.90 -7.05 -16.49
N ALA A 69 3.60 -6.81 -16.30
CA ALA A 69 2.66 -6.55 -17.39
C ALA A 69 1.50 -5.69 -16.91
N ILE A 70 0.81 -5.05 -17.85
CA ILE A 70 -0.40 -4.27 -17.65
C ILE A 70 -1.42 -4.59 -18.74
N ARG A 71 -2.71 -4.41 -18.42
CA ARG A 71 -3.83 -4.29 -19.36
C ARG A 71 -4.76 -3.20 -18.88
N ALA A 72 -5.27 -2.40 -19.81
CA ALA A 72 -6.09 -1.25 -19.49
C ALA A 72 -7.17 -0.98 -20.54
N SER A 73 -8.24 -0.31 -20.14
CA SER A 73 -9.35 0.13 -21.00
C SER A 73 -10.02 1.36 -20.37
N LEU A 74 -11.04 1.86 -21.05
CA LEU A 74 -11.87 2.95 -20.55
C LEU A 74 -13.20 2.43 -19.97
N SER A 75 -13.76 3.19 -19.03
CA SER A 75 -15.10 3.04 -18.50
C SER A 75 -15.88 4.34 -18.69
N GLY A 76 -17.21 4.28 -18.76
CA GLY A 76 -18.03 5.49 -18.85
C GLY A 76 -17.87 6.30 -20.13
N GLN A 77 -17.35 5.70 -21.22
CA GLN A 77 -17.16 6.41 -22.50
C GLN A 77 -18.49 6.96 -23.02
N PRO A 78 -18.54 8.27 -23.39
CA PRO A 78 -19.74 8.89 -23.92
C PRO A 78 -20.25 8.20 -25.20
N GLU A 79 -21.57 8.01 -25.31
CA GLU A 79 -22.19 7.39 -26.48
C GLU A 79 -21.90 8.22 -27.75
N GLY A 80 -21.48 7.54 -28.81
CA GLY A 80 -21.16 8.15 -30.10
C GLY A 80 -19.77 8.79 -30.20
N MET A 81 -18.99 8.83 -29.13
CA MET A 81 -17.60 9.33 -29.16
C MET A 81 -16.64 8.18 -29.47
N SER A 82 -15.85 8.30 -30.54
CA SER A 82 -14.89 7.27 -30.94
C SER A 82 -13.52 7.49 -30.28
N GLY A 83 -12.83 6.38 -29.98
CA GLY A 83 -11.48 6.38 -29.43
C GLY A 83 -11.27 5.27 -28.40
N THR A 84 -10.02 5.10 -27.97
CA THR A 84 -9.60 4.08 -27.01
C THR A 84 -8.52 4.66 -26.08
N LEU A 85 -8.19 3.93 -25.01
CA LEU A 85 -6.96 4.10 -24.27
C LEU A 85 -5.88 3.22 -24.90
N SER A 86 -4.86 3.85 -25.45
CA SER A 86 -3.67 3.20 -26.00
C SER A 86 -2.53 3.28 -24.98
N TYR A 87 -1.74 2.22 -24.82
CA TYR A 87 -0.68 2.15 -23.83
C TYR A 87 0.46 1.25 -24.30
N GLN A 88 1.67 1.56 -23.85
CA GLN A 88 2.88 0.75 -24.04
C GLN A 88 3.74 0.77 -22.78
N VAL A 89 4.60 -0.23 -22.67
CA VAL A 89 5.53 -0.38 -21.54
C VAL A 89 6.97 -0.49 -22.03
N ASN A 90 7.90 0.00 -21.23
CA ASN A 90 9.33 -0.23 -21.37
C ASN A 90 9.74 -1.34 -20.43
N LEU A 91 10.40 -2.38 -20.96
CA LEU A 91 10.92 -3.50 -20.19
C LEU A 91 12.42 -3.37 -19.97
N SER A 92 12.84 -3.73 -18.76
CA SER A 92 14.27 -3.81 -18.42
C SER A 92 15.04 -4.68 -19.43
N GLY A 93 16.05 -4.09 -20.05
CA GLY A 93 16.91 -4.78 -21.04
C GLY A 93 16.28 -5.02 -22.42
N SER A 94 14.99 -4.74 -22.64
CA SER A 94 14.31 -4.97 -23.93
C SER A 94 13.76 -3.69 -24.56
N GLY A 95 13.59 -2.61 -23.79
CA GLY A 95 13.06 -1.34 -24.29
C GLY A 95 11.54 -1.32 -24.47
N TRP A 96 11.05 -0.40 -25.29
CA TRP A 96 9.61 -0.18 -25.50
C TRP A 96 8.99 -1.30 -26.36
N LEU A 97 7.87 -1.86 -25.85
CA LEU A 97 7.02 -2.77 -26.61
C LEU A 97 6.04 -1.97 -27.49
N SER A 98 5.35 -2.67 -28.39
CA SER A 98 4.31 -2.05 -29.23
C SER A 98 3.13 -1.54 -28.40
N TRP A 99 2.48 -0.48 -28.88
CA TRP A 99 1.25 0.04 -28.34
C TRP A 99 0.14 -1.03 -28.33
N GLN A 100 -0.63 -1.07 -27.25
CA GLN A 100 -1.78 -1.97 -27.07
C GLN A 100 -3.01 -1.16 -26.66
N GLU A 101 -4.21 -1.75 -26.83
CA GLU A 101 -5.52 -1.15 -26.56
C GLU A 101 -6.51 -2.19 -26.03
N ASN A 102 -7.64 -1.73 -25.49
CA ASN A 102 -8.80 -2.57 -25.20
C ASN A 102 -8.51 -3.83 -24.38
N MET A 103 -7.84 -3.68 -23.26
CA MET A 103 -7.44 -4.75 -22.35
C MET A 103 -6.42 -5.74 -22.96
N ALA A 104 -5.82 -5.44 -24.11
CA ALA A 104 -4.73 -6.25 -24.63
C ALA A 104 -3.51 -6.17 -23.69
N GLU A 105 -2.93 -7.30 -23.39
CA GLU A 105 -1.80 -7.41 -22.48
C GLU A 105 -0.52 -6.84 -23.10
N THR A 106 0.23 -6.07 -22.31
CA THR A 106 1.59 -5.65 -22.66
C THR A 106 2.54 -5.81 -21.48
N GLY A 107 3.73 -6.34 -21.76
CA GLY A 107 4.71 -6.72 -20.74
C GLY A 107 5.13 -8.18 -20.87
N THR A 108 5.59 -8.78 -19.77
CA THR A 108 5.99 -10.19 -19.71
C THR A 108 5.34 -10.90 -18.54
N ILE A 109 4.73 -12.06 -18.80
CA ILE A 109 4.17 -12.94 -17.78
C ILE A 109 5.16 -14.07 -17.45
N GLU A 110 5.75 -14.66 -18.47
CA GLU A 110 6.59 -15.87 -18.31
C GLU A 110 8.04 -15.54 -17.91
N THR A 111 8.64 -14.53 -18.51
CA THR A 111 10.05 -14.20 -18.29
C THR A 111 10.29 -13.36 -17.04
N GLY A 112 9.26 -12.74 -16.50
CA GLY A 112 9.35 -11.94 -15.28
C GLY A 112 10.23 -10.70 -15.42
N MET A 113 10.45 -10.17 -16.62
CA MET A 113 11.19 -8.91 -16.80
C MET A 113 10.38 -7.75 -16.24
N PRO A 114 10.97 -6.93 -15.35
CA PRO A 114 10.24 -5.81 -14.76
C PRO A 114 9.95 -4.70 -15.79
N LEU A 115 8.83 -4.02 -15.61
CA LEU A 115 8.59 -2.73 -16.24
C LEU A 115 9.54 -1.68 -15.65
N GLU A 116 10.04 -0.78 -16.50
CA GLU A 116 10.81 0.40 -16.08
C GLU A 116 10.04 1.70 -16.33
N ALA A 117 9.17 1.72 -17.34
CA ALA A 117 8.34 2.89 -17.65
C ALA A 117 7.04 2.49 -18.38
N ILE A 118 6.07 3.43 -18.38
CA ILE A 118 4.84 3.32 -19.15
C ILE A 118 4.56 4.62 -19.90
N ARG A 119 3.80 4.52 -20.99
CA ARG A 119 3.15 5.63 -21.70
C ARG A 119 1.71 5.26 -21.97
N MET A 120 0.81 6.26 -21.86
CA MET A 120 -0.59 6.09 -22.18
C MET A 120 -1.11 7.31 -22.92
N GLU A 121 -2.00 7.11 -23.88
CA GLU A 121 -2.66 8.19 -24.61
C GLU A 121 -4.09 7.82 -25.00
N LEU A 122 -4.93 8.81 -25.16
CA LEU A 122 -6.27 8.65 -25.72
C LEU A 122 -6.19 8.79 -27.23
N THR A 123 -7.01 7.99 -27.95
CA THR A 123 -7.09 8.02 -29.40
C THR A 123 -8.44 8.57 -29.88
N GLY A 124 -8.59 8.71 -31.20
CA GLY A 124 -9.84 9.16 -31.82
C GLY A 124 -10.32 10.52 -31.33
N GLN A 125 -11.63 10.69 -31.17
CA GLN A 125 -12.24 11.92 -30.68
C GLN A 125 -11.98 12.15 -29.17
N LEU A 126 -11.71 11.07 -28.42
CA LEU A 126 -11.52 11.18 -26.97
C LEU A 126 -10.34 12.11 -26.62
N LYS A 127 -9.23 12.08 -27.37
CA LYS A 127 -8.06 12.94 -27.14
C LYS A 127 -8.34 14.45 -27.25
N ASP A 128 -9.42 14.82 -27.93
CA ASP A 128 -9.82 16.21 -28.11
C ASP A 128 -10.69 16.73 -26.96
N HIS A 129 -11.25 15.81 -26.15
CA HIS A 129 -12.19 16.11 -25.06
C HIS A 129 -11.70 15.70 -23.67
N TYR A 130 -10.69 14.81 -23.60
CA TYR A 130 -10.17 14.27 -22.34
C TYR A 130 -8.64 14.23 -22.33
N ASP A 131 -8.07 14.21 -21.13
CA ASP A 131 -6.67 13.91 -20.86
C ASP A 131 -6.59 12.63 -20.03
N VAL A 132 -5.65 11.73 -20.33
CA VAL A 132 -5.29 10.60 -19.47
C VAL A 132 -4.04 10.95 -18.67
N TYR A 133 -4.13 10.84 -17.35
CA TYR A 133 -3.00 11.01 -16.43
C TYR A 133 -2.61 9.66 -15.83
N TYR A 134 -1.31 9.49 -15.61
CA TYR A 134 -0.77 8.27 -15.00
C TYR A 134 0.52 8.56 -14.25
N SER A 135 0.79 7.71 -13.26
CA SER A 135 2.01 7.72 -12.45
C SER A 135 2.49 6.28 -12.25
N VAL A 136 3.78 6.10 -12.03
CA VAL A 136 4.34 4.83 -11.60
C VAL A 136 4.97 4.97 -10.22
N PHE A 137 4.86 3.91 -9.42
CA PHE A 137 5.60 3.80 -8.18
C PHE A 137 6.93 3.12 -8.49
N GLN A 138 8.03 3.83 -8.28
CA GLN A 138 9.37 3.38 -8.63
C GLN A 138 10.36 3.95 -7.61
N ASN A 139 11.33 3.15 -7.19
CA ASN A 139 12.34 3.56 -6.22
C ASN A 139 11.73 4.18 -4.93
N GLY A 140 10.65 3.55 -4.44
CA GLY A 140 10.00 3.94 -3.19
C GLY A 140 9.08 5.17 -3.28
N SER A 141 8.84 5.75 -4.46
CA SER A 141 7.95 6.90 -4.62
C SER A 141 7.14 6.89 -5.91
N TRP A 142 5.96 7.55 -5.88
CA TRP A 142 5.21 7.82 -7.08
C TRP A 142 5.86 8.95 -7.87
N THR A 143 5.92 8.81 -9.18
CA THR A 143 6.23 9.96 -10.05
C THR A 143 5.12 11.02 -9.94
N ALA A 144 5.42 12.26 -10.27
CA ALA A 144 4.36 13.22 -10.53
C ALA A 144 3.44 12.69 -11.66
N PRO A 145 2.13 13.01 -11.65
CA PRO A 145 1.26 12.66 -12.76
C PRO A 145 1.77 13.20 -14.09
N LEU A 146 1.91 12.32 -15.05
CA LEU A 146 2.29 12.62 -16.44
C LEU A 146 1.09 12.30 -17.33
N LYS A 147 1.01 12.84 -18.53
CA LYS A 147 -0.16 12.69 -19.38
C LYS A 147 0.16 12.46 -20.85
N ASN A 148 -0.81 11.90 -21.57
CA ASN A 148 -0.92 11.93 -23.03
C ASN A 148 0.38 11.56 -23.76
N GLY A 149 0.97 10.39 -23.48
CA GLY A 149 2.17 9.91 -24.15
C GLY A 149 3.49 10.29 -23.48
N GLU A 150 3.49 11.09 -22.42
CA GLU A 150 4.70 11.37 -21.63
C GLU A 150 5.21 10.09 -20.93
N THR A 151 6.52 9.96 -20.71
CA THR A 151 7.10 8.78 -20.08
C THR A 151 6.99 8.86 -18.55
N ALA A 152 6.23 7.96 -17.93
CA ALA A 152 6.24 7.76 -16.48
C ALA A 152 7.18 6.61 -16.14
N GLY A 153 8.19 6.88 -15.31
CA GLY A 153 9.27 5.96 -14.95
C GLY A 153 10.59 6.33 -15.58
N THR A 154 11.53 5.37 -15.63
CA THR A 154 12.89 5.54 -16.14
C THR A 154 13.16 4.54 -17.25
N GLU A 155 14.05 4.88 -18.18
CA GLU A 155 14.41 4.02 -19.31
C GLU A 155 15.85 3.53 -19.14
N GLY A 156 16.07 2.22 -19.17
CA GLY A 156 17.41 1.59 -19.18
C GLY A 156 18.23 1.79 -17.90
N GLN A 157 17.59 2.10 -16.78
CA GLN A 157 18.26 2.31 -15.50
C GLN A 157 18.17 1.12 -14.54
N GLY A 158 17.48 0.05 -14.94
CA GLY A 158 17.24 -1.11 -14.07
C GLY A 158 16.31 -0.84 -12.89
N LEU A 159 15.62 0.29 -12.88
CA LEU A 159 14.66 0.63 -11.85
C LEU A 159 13.29 0.06 -12.20
N ARG A 160 12.81 -0.89 -11.39
CA ARG A 160 11.53 -1.56 -11.62
C ARG A 160 10.34 -0.71 -11.20
N VAL A 161 9.24 -0.87 -11.90
CA VAL A 161 7.94 -0.33 -11.51
C VAL A 161 7.30 -1.27 -10.50
N ASP A 162 6.95 -0.74 -9.33
CA ASP A 162 6.29 -1.46 -8.23
C ASP A 162 4.81 -1.04 -8.06
N GLY A 163 4.30 -0.15 -8.90
CA GLY A 163 2.89 0.24 -8.88
C GLY A 163 2.52 1.16 -10.04
N ILE A 164 1.23 1.21 -10.34
CA ILE A 164 0.65 2.03 -11.41
C ILE A 164 -0.60 2.73 -10.89
N TRP A 165 -0.81 3.96 -11.33
CA TRP A 165 -2.01 4.74 -11.11
C TRP A 165 -2.42 5.39 -12.43
N VAL A 166 -3.73 5.38 -12.72
CA VAL A 166 -4.29 5.95 -13.94
C VAL A 166 -5.58 6.68 -13.62
N THR A 167 -5.82 7.82 -14.27
CA THR A 167 -7.11 8.53 -14.25
C THR A 167 -7.36 9.24 -15.57
N VAL A 168 -8.62 9.51 -15.87
CA VAL A 168 -9.05 10.31 -17.03
C VAL A 168 -9.80 11.53 -16.53
N THR A 169 -9.50 12.69 -17.09
CA THR A 169 -10.16 13.95 -16.75
C THR A 169 -10.72 14.62 -18.01
N GLU A 170 -11.66 15.54 -17.87
CA GLU A 170 -12.03 16.43 -18.97
C GLU A 170 -10.78 17.20 -19.46
N LYS A 171 -10.75 17.50 -20.76
CA LYS A 171 -9.68 18.27 -21.38
C LYS A 171 -9.51 19.62 -20.67
N ASP A 172 -8.27 19.99 -20.42
CA ASP A 172 -7.90 21.25 -19.76
C ASP A 172 -8.45 21.41 -18.32
N ALA A 173 -8.96 20.35 -17.71
CA ALA A 173 -9.23 20.34 -16.28
C ALA A 173 -7.92 20.50 -15.47
N ALA A 174 -8.05 20.93 -14.21
CA ALA A 174 -6.89 20.96 -13.32
C ALA A 174 -6.23 19.59 -13.25
N ALA A 175 -4.90 19.55 -13.35
CA ALA A 175 -4.15 18.31 -13.23
C ALA A 175 -4.47 17.63 -11.88
N PRO A 176 -4.77 16.33 -11.86
CA PRO A 176 -5.03 15.61 -10.61
C PRO A 176 -3.77 15.60 -9.74
N GLU A 177 -3.95 15.62 -8.42
CA GLU A 177 -2.80 15.55 -7.49
C GLU A 177 -2.00 14.23 -7.62
N GLY A 178 -2.60 13.21 -8.20
CA GLY A 178 -2.02 11.88 -8.29
C GLY A 178 -1.99 11.13 -6.95
N PRO A 179 -1.49 9.89 -6.95
CA PRO A 179 -1.37 9.12 -5.73
C PRO A 179 -0.27 9.73 -4.86
N LYS A 180 -0.59 9.89 -3.60
CA LYS A 180 0.41 10.37 -2.63
C LYS A 180 1.30 9.20 -2.21
N ASN A 181 2.59 9.42 -2.09
CA ASN A 181 3.56 8.48 -1.50
C ASN A 181 3.29 8.30 0.01
N GLY A 182 2.07 8.01 0.40
CA GLY A 182 1.69 8.10 1.79
C GLY A 182 2.08 9.42 2.48
N GLY A 183 2.45 10.45 1.73
CA GLY A 183 3.03 11.69 2.24
C GLY A 183 4.50 11.55 2.71
N ILE A 184 5.20 10.47 2.38
CA ILE A 184 6.59 10.26 2.82
C ILE A 184 7.54 10.91 1.83
N ASP A 185 8.31 11.86 2.33
CA ASP A 185 9.40 12.50 1.63
C ASP A 185 10.72 11.80 2.03
N PRO A 186 11.41 11.08 1.12
CA PRO A 186 12.61 10.32 1.44
C PRO A 186 13.80 11.21 1.90
N THR A 187 13.72 12.52 1.67
CA THR A 187 14.76 13.48 2.10
C THR A 187 14.57 13.98 3.53
N ARG A 188 13.39 13.76 4.12
CA ARG A 188 13.06 14.13 5.49
C ARG A 188 13.30 12.97 6.46
N PRO A 189 13.62 13.25 7.72
CA PRO A 189 13.82 12.19 8.70
C PRO A 189 12.54 11.38 8.94
N MET A 190 12.70 10.06 9.04
CA MET A 190 11.64 9.09 9.30
C MET A 190 11.86 8.37 10.63
N VAL A 191 10.79 7.99 11.28
CA VAL A 191 10.81 7.10 12.45
C VAL A 191 9.61 6.15 12.40
N ALA A 192 9.86 4.88 12.71
CA ALA A 192 8.79 3.90 12.87
C ALA A 192 8.47 3.72 14.36
N LEU A 193 7.32 4.26 14.80
CA LEU A 193 6.75 3.89 16.09
C LEU A 193 6.15 2.50 15.97
N THR A 194 6.50 1.59 16.86
CA THR A 194 6.01 0.22 16.82
C THR A 194 5.40 -0.19 18.15
N PHE A 195 4.31 -0.97 18.09
CA PHE A 195 3.54 -1.37 19.27
C PHE A 195 3.39 -2.89 19.30
N ASP A 196 3.86 -3.51 20.37
CA ASP A 196 3.85 -4.94 20.60
C ASP A 196 2.69 -5.37 21.51
N ASP A 197 2.38 -6.67 21.47
CA ASP A 197 1.46 -7.39 22.36
C ASP A 197 -0.03 -7.08 22.17
N GLY A 198 -0.39 -6.06 21.41
CA GLY A 198 -1.78 -5.71 21.13
C GLY A 198 -2.51 -6.72 20.24
N PRO A 199 -3.73 -6.40 19.83
CA PRO A 199 -4.51 -5.20 20.17
C PRO A 199 -5.03 -5.19 21.61
N SER A 200 -5.35 -3.99 22.11
CA SER A 200 -5.97 -3.80 23.42
C SER A 200 -6.99 -2.64 23.41
N LYS A 201 -7.65 -2.42 24.55
CA LYS A 201 -8.56 -1.27 24.73
C LYS A 201 -7.87 0.10 24.61
N TYR A 202 -6.52 0.15 24.65
CA TYR A 202 -5.76 1.38 24.53
C TYR A 202 -5.29 1.67 23.10
N THR A 203 -5.35 0.67 22.21
CA THR A 203 -4.93 0.81 20.82
C THR A 203 -5.66 1.92 20.08
N GLU A 204 -6.98 2.08 20.33
CA GLU A 204 -7.79 3.15 19.71
C GLU A 204 -7.28 4.56 20.03
N ARG A 205 -6.72 4.79 21.23
CA ARG A 205 -6.12 6.08 21.59
C ARG A 205 -4.88 6.40 20.76
N VAL A 206 -4.06 5.38 20.51
CA VAL A 206 -2.89 5.51 19.63
C VAL A 206 -3.33 5.83 18.20
N LEU A 207 -4.32 5.10 17.68
CA LEU A 207 -4.85 5.31 16.34
C LEU A 207 -5.45 6.72 16.17
N ASN A 208 -6.20 7.22 17.18
CA ASN A 208 -6.74 8.59 17.17
C ASN A 208 -5.61 9.65 17.04
N SER A 209 -4.51 9.45 17.77
CA SER A 209 -3.38 10.37 17.71
C SER A 209 -2.64 10.29 16.36
N LEU A 210 -2.47 9.10 15.81
CA LEU A 210 -1.87 8.91 14.47
C LEU A 210 -2.73 9.58 13.38
N GLU A 211 -4.04 9.34 13.38
CA GLU A 211 -4.98 9.93 12.43
C GLU A 211 -4.96 11.46 12.48
N ALA A 212 -5.02 12.04 13.68
CA ALA A 212 -4.99 13.49 13.89
C ALA A 212 -3.68 14.16 13.42
N ASN A 213 -2.59 13.42 13.32
CA ASN A 213 -1.27 13.93 12.93
C ASN A 213 -0.79 13.40 11.58
N GLY A 214 -1.64 12.69 10.83
CA GLY A 214 -1.30 12.13 9.52
C GLY A 214 -0.15 11.12 9.57
N GLY A 215 0.09 10.50 10.73
CA GLY A 215 1.13 9.52 10.95
C GLY A 215 0.64 8.08 10.79
N ARG A 216 1.59 7.16 10.59
CA ARG A 216 1.36 5.71 10.59
C ARG A 216 2.31 5.02 11.56
N ALA A 217 1.95 3.81 11.97
CA ALA A 217 2.74 2.99 12.88
C ALA A 217 2.68 1.51 12.46
N THR A 218 3.54 0.69 13.02
CA THR A 218 3.51 -0.77 12.85
C THR A 218 3.08 -1.45 14.15
N PHE A 219 2.07 -2.30 14.06
CA PHE A 219 1.54 -3.07 15.20
C PHE A 219 1.95 -4.54 15.08
N PHE A 220 2.72 -5.03 16.04
CA PHE A 220 3.08 -6.44 16.14
C PHE A 220 2.12 -7.16 17.09
N MET A 221 1.12 -7.80 16.51
CA MET A 221 -0.01 -8.32 17.26
C MET A 221 0.18 -9.78 17.70
N VAL A 222 -0.26 -10.08 18.90
CA VAL A 222 -0.40 -11.46 19.40
C VAL A 222 -1.67 -12.06 18.79
N GLY A 223 -1.51 -13.10 17.97
CA GLY A 223 -2.56 -13.62 17.09
C GLY A 223 -3.87 -14.00 17.79
N ASN A 224 -3.80 -14.63 18.97
CA ASN A 224 -4.97 -15.04 19.74
C ASN A 224 -5.79 -13.87 20.34
N ARG A 225 -5.30 -12.62 20.26
CA ARG A 225 -6.02 -11.43 20.69
C ARG A 225 -6.80 -10.77 19.56
N VAL A 226 -6.38 -10.97 18.32
CA VAL A 226 -6.86 -10.25 17.12
C VAL A 226 -8.38 -10.33 16.98
N ALA A 227 -8.97 -11.50 17.11
CA ALA A 227 -10.42 -11.70 16.92
C ALA A 227 -11.28 -10.85 17.88
N SER A 228 -10.80 -10.61 19.10
CA SER A 228 -11.52 -9.79 20.10
C SER A 228 -11.49 -8.29 19.79
N TYR A 229 -10.67 -7.85 18.84
CA TYR A 229 -10.46 -6.47 18.45
C TYR A 229 -10.51 -6.28 16.92
N ALA A 230 -11.33 -7.07 16.21
CA ALA A 230 -11.37 -7.07 14.76
C ALA A 230 -11.63 -5.67 14.16
N SER A 231 -12.54 -4.88 14.73
CA SER A 231 -12.80 -3.51 14.27
C SER A 231 -11.58 -2.59 14.40
N THR A 232 -10.82 -2.73 15.48
CA THR A 232 -9.58 -1.97 15.70
C THR A 232 -8.50 -2.37 14.70
N VAL A 233 -8.37 -3.68 14.41
CA VAL A 233 -7.42 -4.19 13.40
C VAL A 233 -7.78 -3.70 12.00
N LYS A 234 -9.07 -3.72 11.64
CA LYS A 234 -9.54 -3.12 10.40
C LYS A 234 -9.20 -1.63 10.33
N ARG A 235 -9.45 -0.88 11.41
CA ARG A 235 -9.11 0.55 11.47
C ARG A 235 -7.60 0.81 11.31
N MET A 236 -6.73 -0.05 11.86
CA MET A 236 -5.28 0.04 11.60
C MET A 236 -4.99 0.03 10.08
N ALA A 237 -5.58 -0.93 9.36
CA ALA A 237 -5.41 -1.04 7.92
C ALA A 237 -6.01 0.15 7.16
N ASP A 238 -7.22 0.61 7.53
CA ASP A 238 -7.88 1.76 6.92
C ASP A 238 -7.05 3.07 7.07
N LEU A 239 -6.31 3.21 8.17
CA LEU A 239 -5.39 4.33 8.43
C LEU A 239 -4.01 4.15 7.79
N GLY A 240 -3.77 3.06 7.05
CA GLY A 240 -2.49 2.76 6.44
C GLY A 240 -1.41 2.31 7.42
N CYS A 241 -1.77 1.94 8.65
CA CYS A 241 -0.86 1.33 9.60
C CYS A 241 -0.54 -0.12 9.18
N GLU A 242 0.65 -0.57 9.52
CA GLU A 242 1.11 -1.92 9.23
C GLU A 242 0.71 -2.89 10.34
N THR A 243 0.16 -4.05 9.95
CA THR A 243 -0.29 -5.11 10.85
C THR A 243 0.62 -6.32 10.70
N ASN A 244 1.45 -6.59 11.71
CA ASN A 244 2.48 -7.62 11.69
C ASN A 244 2.30 -8.67 12.80
N SER A 245 3.06 -9.76 12.70
CA SER A 245 2.97 -10.89 13.63
C SER A 245 3.87 -10.72 14.86
N HIS A 246 3.32 -10.98 16.06
CA HIS A 246 4.08 -11.18 17.30
C HIS A 246 3.91 -12.59 17.84
N THR A 247 3.80 -13.57 16.94
CA THR A 247 3.44 -14.97 17.17
C THR A 247 1.98 -15.15 17.64
N TRP A 248 1.50 -16.41 17.62
CA TRP A 248 0.11 -16.70 18.00
C TRP A 248 -0.20 -16.42 19.46
N ALA A 249 0.72 -16.80 20.37
CA ALA A 249 0.52 -16.77 21.82
C ALA A 249 1.71 -16.16 22.57
N HIS A 250 2.45 -15.21 21.95
CA HIS A 250 3.63 -14.58 22.52
C HIS A 250 4.72 -15.57 22.94
N THR A 251 4.88 -16.69 22.22
CA THR A 251 5.92 -17.69 22.51
C THR A 251 7.22 -17.35 21.81
N TYR A 252 8.35 -17.45 22.53
CA TYR A 252 9.68 -17.21 21.96
C TYR A 252 10.00 -18.16 20.83
N LEU A 253 10.40 -17.66 19.67
CA LEU A 253 10.73 -18.49 18.51
C LEU A 253 11.85 -19.49 18.81
N THR A 254 12.76 -19.15 19.70
CA THR A 254 13.87 -20.03 20.14
C THR A 254 13.43 -21.26 20.93
N ASN A 255 12.18 -21.27 21.40
CA ASN A 255 11.57 -22.38 22.15
C ASN A 255 10.61 -23.21 21.30
N MET A 256 10.54 -22.94 19.99
CA MET A 256 9.60 -23.58 19.06
C MET A 256 10.35 -24.42 18.02
N SER A 257 9.78 -25.54 17.63
CA SER A 257 10.22 -26.29 16.45
C SER A 257 9.84 -25.53 15.15
N GLU A 258 10.44 -25.90 14.03
CA GLU A 258 10.10 -25.34 12.70
C GLU A 258 8.58 -25.39 12.43
N GLY A 259 7.94 -26.56 12.62
CA GLY A 259 6.50 -26.70 12.41
C GLY A 259 5.66 -25.79 13.31
N GLN A 260 6.07 -25.60 14.56
CA GLN A 260 5.39 -24.70 15.50
C GLN A 260 5.53 -23.24 15.12
N ILE A 261 6.72 -22.81 14.64
CA ILE A 261 6.93 -21.46 14.13
C ILE A 261 6.01 -21.19 12.94
N LEU A 262 6.04 -22.07 11.92
CA LEU A 262 5.20 -21.92 10.73
C LEU A 262 3.72 -21.92 11.06
N GLN A 263 3.27 -22.79 11.94
CA GLN A 263 1.89 -22.82 12.42
C GLN A 263 1.50 -21.51 13.10
N SER A 264 2.34 -21.01 14.00
CA SER A 264 2.12 -19.75 14.73
C SER A 264 2.01 -18.56 13.79
N LEU A 265 2.91 -18.46 12.80
CA LEU A 265 2.88 -17.39 11.79
C LEU A 265 1.61 -17.46 10.94
N ASN A 266 1.23 -18.64 10.46
CA ASN A 266 0.04 -18.82 9.64
C ASN A 266 -1.24 -18.50 10.43
N GLN A 267 -1.38 -19.02 11.65
CA GLN A 267 -2.55 -18.72 12.49
C GLN A 267 -2.68 -17.22 12.77
N THR A 268 -1.57 -16.54 13.04
CA THR A 268 -1.57 -15.09 13.28
C THR A 268 -1.95 -14.32 12.02
N ARG A 269 -1.37 -14.68 10.86
CA ARG A 269 -1.73 -14.08 9.56
C ARG A 269 -3.22 -14.24 9.27
N ASP A 270 -3.72 -15.47 9.40
CA ASP A 270 -5.12 -15.76 9.07
C ASP A 270 -6.09 -15.00 9.98
N ALA A 271 -5.76 -14.86 11.28
CA ALA A 271 -6.55 -14.05 12.21
C ALA A 271 -6.52 -12.54 11.85
N ILE A 272 -5.35 -11.99 11.49
CA ILE A 272 -5.21 -10.59 11.08
C ILE A 272 -6.02 -10.30 9.82
N VAL A 273 -5.88 -11.15 8.79
CA VAL A 273 -6.61 -10.99 7.53
C VAL A 273 -8.12 -11.15 7.73
N ALA A 274 -8.55 -12.11 8.53
CA ALA A 274 -9.96 -12.31 8.87
C ALA A 274 -10.57 -11.11 9.63
N ALA A 275 -9.75 -10.38 10.38
CA ALA A 275 -10.15 -9.15 11.08
C ALA A 275 -10.14 -7.90 10.18
N GLY A 276 -9.78 -8.02 8.90
CA GLY A 276 -9.68 -6.90 7.95
C GLY A 276 -8.34 -6.16 7.98
N GLY A 277 -7.33 -6.71 8.65
CA GLY A 277 -5.96 -6.21 8.61
C GLY A 277 -5.22 -6.67 7.35
N ASN A 278 -4.11 -6.01 7.04
CA ASN A 278 -3.23 -6.41 5.95
C ASN A 278 -2.43 -7.67 6.34
N ALA A 279 -2.11 -8.51 5.36
CA ALA A 279 -1.27 -9.68 5.61
C ALA A 279 0.09 -9.23 6.18
N PRO A 280 0.59 -9.88 7.25
CA PRO A 280 1.88 -9.56 7.85
C PRO A 280 3.03 -9.62 6.84
N LYS A 281 3.85 -8.59 6.81
CA LYS A 281 5.07 -8.49 5.98
C LYS A 281 6.32 -8.87 6.76
N GLY A 282 6.23 -9.01 8.08
CA GLY A 282 7.33 -9.36 8.97
C GLY A 282 6.85 -9.92 10.30
N VAL A 283 7.79 -10.37 11.10
CA VAL A 283 7.54 -10.86 12.46
C VAL A 283 8.48 -10.16 13.44
N ARG A 284 7.94 -9.74 14.57
CA ARG A 284 8.78 -9.40 15.72
C ARG A 284 8.83 -10.60 16.66
N PRO A 285 10.02 -11.19 16.87
CA PRO A 285 10.18 -12.26 17.86
C PRO A 285 9.86 -11.75 19.27
N PRO A 286 9.00 -12.41 20.05
CA PRO A 286 8.74 -12.04 21.43
C PRO A 286 10.05 -11.87 22.24
N GLY A 287 10.15 -10.74 22.96
CA GLY A 287 11.36 -10.36 23.69
C GLY A 287 12.64 -10.22 22.84
N GLY A 288 12.52 -10.07 21.52
CA GLY A 288 13.65 -10.03 20.59
C GLY A 288 14.43 -11.36 20.50
N LYS A 289 13.89 -12.47 21.02
CA LYS A 289 14.58 -13.75 21.09
C LYS A 289 14.57 -14.47 19.76
N ILE A 290 15.71 -14.44 19.08
CA ILE A 290 15.94 -15.07 17.78
C ILE A 290 17.33 -15.73 17.73
N ASN A 291 17.43 -16.86 17.00
CA ASN A 291 18.66 -17.59 16.73
C ASN A 291 18.73 -18.00 15.25
N ASP A 292 19.84 -18.58 14.83
CA ASP A 292 20.02 -18.95 13.41
C ASP A 292 19.01 -20.01 12.94
N ALA A 293 18.60 -20.93 13.80
CA ALA A 293 17.58 -21.90 13.47
C ALA A 293 16.21 -21.22 13.17
N SER A 294 15.76 -20.30 14.04
CA SER A 294 14.53 -19.54 13.78
C SER A 294 14.65 -18.60 12.59
N LYS A 295 15.81 -17.98 12.35
CA LYS A 295 16.05 -17.20 11.12
C LYS A 295 15.92 -18.04 9.85
N ALA A 296 16.46 -19.25 9.86
CA ALA A 296 16.32 -20.17 8.72
C ALA A 296 14.86 -20.54 8.44
N VAL A 297 14.04 -20.71 9.47
CA VAL A 297 12.60 -20.94 9.32
C VAL A 297 11.90 -19.69 8.77
N LEU A 298 12.24 -18.51 9.27
CA LEU A 298 11.69 -17.25 8.76
C LEU A 298 12.08 -17.01 7.28
N ALA A 299 13.31 -17.37 6.88
CA ALA A 299 13.73 -17.31 5.48
C ALA A 299 12.85 -18.20 4.59
N LYS A 300 12.56 -19.44 5.00
CA LYS A 300 11.63 -20.34 4.30
C LYS A 300 10.20 -19.78 4.24
N ALA A 301 9.78 -19.06 5.27
CA ALA A 301 8.45 -18.42 5.34
C ALA A 301 8.36 -17.11 4.56
N GLY A 302 9.45 -16.65 3.94
CA GLY A 302 9.48 -15.36 3.23
C GLY A 302 9.45 -14.15 4.18
N MET A 303 9.76 -14.32 5.47
CA MET A 303 9.58 -13.27 6.50
C MET A 303 10.92 -12.72 7.00
N PRO A 304 11.11 -11.39 7.04
CA PRO A 304 12.13 -10.74 7.86
C PRO A 304 11.72 -10.75 9.34
N SER A 305 12.70 -10.65 10.24
CA SER A 305 12.45 -10.35 11.64
C SER A 305 12.73 -8.87 11.93
N ILE A 306 11.83 -8.24 12.69
CA ILE A 306 11.92 -6.83 13.04
C ILE A 306 12.18 -6.73 14.55
N VAL A 307 13.29 -6.10 14.90
CA VAL A 307 13.62 -5.73 16.27
C VAL A 307 13.56 -4.21 16.40
N TRP A 308 14.36 -3.58 17.25
CA TRP A 308 14.30 -2.14 17.49
C TRP A 308 15.70 -1.56 17.75
N SER A 309 15.83 -0.25 17.61
CA SER A 309 17.01 0.53 17.97
C SER A 309 16.78 1.42 19.20
N VAL A 310 15.52 1.74 19.51
CA VAL A 310 15.15 2.48 20.72
C VAL A 310 14.20 1.61 21.56
N ASP A 311 14.67 1.19 22.75
CA ASP A 311 13.85 0.46 23.73
C ASP A 311 13.35 1.43 24.81
N THR A 312 12.05 1.63 24.86
CA THR A 312 11.44 2.56 25.82
C THR A 312 11.31 1.99 27.23
N LEU A 313 11.40 0.67 27.37
CA LEU A 313 11.09 -0.05 28.61
C LEU A 313 9.75 0.33 29.24
N ASP A 314 8.77 0.74 28.43
CA ASP A 314 7.44 1.19 28.85
C ASP A 314 6.68 0.11 29.60
N TRP A 315 6.80 -1.14 29.14
CA TRP A 315 6.23 -2.34 29.79
C TRP A 315 6.74 -2.54 31.21
N LYS A 316 7.98 -2.09 31.51
CA LYS A 316 8.63 -2.25 32.82
C LYS A 316 8.39 -1.05 33.71
N THR A 317 8.57 0.15 33.19
CA THR A 317 8.51 1.39 33.97
C THR A 317 7.09 1.83 34.27
N ARG A 318 6.15 1.55 33.40
CA ARG A 318 4.74 1.99 33.45
C ARG A 318 4.64 3.49 33.75
N ASN A 319 5.53 4.27 33.14
CA ASN A 319 5.63 5.71 33.34
C ASN A 319 5.70 6.42 31.99
N ALA A 320 4.65 7.15 31.66
CA ALA A 320 4.54 7.85 30.36
C ALA A 320 5.68 8.85 30.16
N GLN A 321 6.03 9.64 31.19
CA GLN A 321 7.09 10.65 31.05
C GLN A 321 8.46 10.02 30.77
N LYS A 322 8.81 8.90 31.44
CA LYS A 322 10.05 8.18 31.14
C LYS A 322 10.09 7.66 29.72
N THR A 323 8.95 7.15 29.20
CA THR A 323 8.84 6.71 27.81
C THR A 323 9.06 7.88 26.85
N ILE A 324 8.41 9.02 27.11
CA ILE A 324 8.57 10.25 26.31
C ILE A 324 10.03 10.71 26.31
N ASP A 325 10.64 10.86 27.50
CA ASP A 325 12.02 11.31 27.64
C ASP A 325 13.01 10.39 26.92
N THR A 326 12.81 9.07 27.02
CA THR A 326 13.63 8.08 26.33
C THR A 326 13.58 8.27 24.82
N VAL A 327 12.39 8.34 24.25
CA VAL A 327 12.23 8.49 22.79
C VAL A 327 12.81 9.83 22.34
N LEU A 328 12.40 10.94 22.95
CA LEU A 328 12.79 12.29 22.51
C LEU A 328 14.29 12.59 22.67
N SER A 329 14.99 11.86 23.54
CA SER A 329 16.44 12.00 23.74
C SER A 329 17.28 11.08 22.85
N GLN A 330 16.72 9.94 22.37
CA GLN A 330 17.50 8.92 21.67
C GLN A 330 17.18 8.82 20.18
N VAL A 331 15.94 9.14 19.78
CA VAL A 331 15.45 8.92 18.42
C VAL A 331 16.27 9.66 17.38
N LYS A 332 16.59 8.94 16.29
CA LYS A 332 17.28 9.44 15.11
C LYS A 332 16.54 9.01 13.86
N ASP A 333 16.89 9.62 12.75
CA ASP A 333 16.40 9.22 11.45
C ASP A 333 16.68 7.73 11.18
N GLY A 334 15.63 7.00 10.76
CA GLY A 334 15.69 5.57 10.48
C GLY A 334 15.50 4.66 11.69
N ASP A 335 15.20 5.18 12.87
CA ASP A 335 14.99 4.36 14.06
C ASP A 335 13.64 3.65 14.07
N ILE A 336 13.67 2.45 14.67
CA ILE A 336 12.49 1.68 15.05
C ILE A 336 12.36 1.76 16.57
N VAL A 337 11.26 2.32 17.05
CA VAL A 337 10.98 2.52 18.48
C VAL A 337 10.05 1.42 18.99
N LEU A 338 10.47 0.70 20.02
CA LEU A 338 9.66 -0.29 20.71
C LEU A 338 8.78 0.36 21.78
N MET A 339 7.48 0.13 21.65
CA MET A 339 6.44 0.44 22.65
C MET A 339 5.45 -0.73 22.73
N HIS A 340 4.48 -0.64 23.64
CA HIS A 340 3.43 -1.64 23.81
C HIS A 340 2.07 -0.94 23.95
N ASP A 341 1.06 -1.35 23.20
CA ASP A 341 -0.29 -0.76 23.29
C ASP A 341 -1.21 -1.48 24.30
N LEU A 342 -0.61 -2.23 25.23
CA LEU A 342 -1.31 -2.90 26.34
C LEU A 342 -1.58 -2.00 27.55
N TYR A 343 -0.88 -0.88 27.65
CA TYR A 343 -0.83 -0.10 28.89
C TYR A 343 -1.27 1.34 28.67
N GLU A 344 -2.03 1.85 29.63
CA GLU A 344 -2.52 3.24 29.58
C GLU A 344 -1.37 4.25 29.47
N GLN A 345 -0.29 4.02 30.22
CA GLN A 345 0.87 4.92 30.25
C GLN A 345 1.59 4.97 28.89
N SER A 346 1.61 3.85 28.17
CA SER A 346 2.15 3.80 26.80
C SER A 346 1.27 4.55 25.81
N ALA A 347 -0.06 4.44 25.94
CA ALA A 347 -0.99 5.23 25.13
C ALA A 347 -0.86 6.75 25.41
N ILE A 348 -0.75 7.15 26.67
CA ILE A 348 -0.47 8.55 27.07
C ILE A 348 0.85 9.03 26.47
N ALA A 349 1.90 8.20 26.52
CA ALA A 349 3.17 8.54 25.91
C ALA A 349 3.05 8.71 24.39
N ALA A 350 2.34 7.81 23.70
CA ALA A 350 2.11 7.90 22.26
C ALA A 350 1.33 9.16 21.86
N GLU A 351 0.30 9.56 22.64
CA GLU A 351 -0.48 10.79 22.42
C GLU A 351 0.39 12.06 22.50
N THR A 352 1.51 12.00 23.26
CA THR A 352 2.46 13.10 23.34
C THR A 352 3.55 12.99 22.28
N LEU A 353 4.09 11.79 22.05
CA LEU A 353 5.22 11.55 21.15
C LEU A 353 4.83 11.81 19.68
N ILE A 354 3.63 11.37 19.26
CA ILE A 354 3.18 11.48 17.89
C ILE A 354 3.19 12.95 17.42
N PRO A 355 2.48 13.89 18.05
CA PRO A 355 2.53 15.29 17.64
C PRO A 355 3.91 15.93 17.83
N GLU A 356 4.66 15.58 18.88
CA GLU A 356 5.97 16.17 19.13
C GLU A 356 7.02 15.76 18.09
N LEU A 357 7.05 14.47 17.69
CA LEU A 357 7.93 13.99 16.63
C LEU A 357 7.57 14.61 15.27
N THR A 358 6.28 14.71 14.95
CA THR A 358 5.79 15.40 13.75
C THR A 358 6.24 16.86 13.74
N LYS A 359 6.11 17.57 14.86
CA LYS A 359 6.57 18.95 15.04
C LYS A 359 8.09 19.09 14.88
N ARG A 360 8.87 18.11 15.29
CA ARG A 360 10.32 18.04 15.08
C ARG A 360 10.73 17.72 13.65
N GLY A 361 9.77 17.54 12.75
CA GLY A 361 9.99 17.28 11.33
C GLY A 361 10.11 15.80 10.96
N TYR A 362 9.97 14.88 11.92
CA TYR A 362 9.94 13.45 11.62
C TYR A 362 8.64 13.08 10.91
N GLN A 363 8.76 12.20 9.95
CA GLN A 363 7.63 11.49 9.34
C GLN A 363 7.43 10.19 10.12
N LEU A 364 6.21 9.99 10.65
CA LEU A 364 5.81 8.77 11.33
C LEU A 364 5.34 7.77 10.27
N VAL A 365 6.15 6.77 10.01
CA VAL A 365 5.97 5.80 8.92
C VAL A 365 5.90 4.37 9.46
N THR A 366 5.42 3.44 8.66
CA THR A 366 5.51 2.02 8.99
C THR A 366 6.94 1.52 8.79
N VAL A 367 7.26 0.37 9.39
CA VAL A 367 8.58 -0.27 9.20
C VAL A 367 8.79 -0.62 7.73
N SER A 368 7.77 -1.16 7.06
CA SER A 368 7.88 -1.52 5.65
C SER A 368 8.08 -0.31 4.75
N GLU A 369 7.35 0.79 4.97
CA GLU A 369 7.55 2.03 4.20
C GLU A 369 8.96 2.58 4.35
N MET A 370 9.48 2.61 5.58
CA MET A 370 10.86 3.05 5.84
C MET A 370 11.89 2.12 5.18
N ALA A 371 11.68 0.82 5.26
CA ALA A 371 12.54 -0.17 4.62
C ALA A 371 12.54 -0.03 3.10
N GLU A 372 11.37 0.10 2.47
CA GLU A 372 11.23 0.28 1.01
C GLU A 372 12.05 1.46 0.48
N LEU A 373 12.09 2.56 1.24
CA LEU A 373 12.89 3.75 0.90
C LEU A 373 14.38 3.61 1.20
N ARG A 374 14.80 2.57 1.93
CA ARG A 374 16.18 2.42 2.43
C ARG A 374 16.78 1.02 2.21
N GLY A 375 16.51 0.45 1.04
CA GLY A 375 17.15 -0.78 0.60
C GLY A 375 16.38 -2.07 0.84
N GLY A 376 15.17 -2.00 1.43
CA GLY A 376 14.29 -3.14 1.58
C GLY A 376 14.63 -4.07 2.74
N MET A 377 13.88 -5.18 2.83
CA MET A 377 14.07 -6.24 3.83
C MET A 377 14.13 -7.60 3.13
N ALA A 378 15.13 -8.38 3.47
CA ALA A 378 15.27 -9.77 3.02
C ALA A 378 14.74 -10.76 4.06
N ALA A 379 14.08 -11.82 3.61
CA ALA A 379 13.60 -12.90 4.46
C ALA A 379 14.75 -13.56 5.26
N GLY A 380 14.49 -13.93 6.51
CA GLY A 380 15.48 -14.52 7.41
C GLY A 380 16.50 -13.53 8.00
N HIS A 381 16.47 -12.27 7.58
CA HIS A 381 17.34 -11.22 8.16
C HIS A 381 16.62 -10.47 9.29
N SER A 382 17.41 -9.84 10.17
CA SER A 382 16.90 -9.06 11.30
C SER A 382 17.22 -7.59 11.13
N TYR A 383 16.23 -6.73 11.33
CA TYR A 383 16.35 -5.29 11.17
C TYR A 383 15.93 -4.56 12.44
N GLY A 384 16.79 -3.69 12.95
CA GLY A 384 16.51 -2.83 14.12
C GLY A 384 16.42 -1.36 13.78
N HIS A 385 16.86 -0.95 12.60
CA HIS A 385 16.80 0.40 12.06
C HIS A 385 17.05 0.37 10.55
N PHE A 386 16.78 1.49 9.88
CA PHE A 386 17.07 1.73 8.46
C PHE A 386 17.75 3.10 8.31
N ARG A 387 19.08 3.12 8.23
CA ARG A 387 19.91 4.34 8.11
C ARG A 387 20.70 4.36 6.82
#